data_4307dfce597e0a3d5f9a569da16087e2
#
_entry.id   4307dfce597e0a3d5f9a569da16087e2
#
_cell.length_a   1.000
_cell.length_b   1.000
_cell.length_c   1.000
_cell.angle_alpha   90.00
_cell.angle_beta   90.00
_cell.angle_gamma   90.00
#
_symmetry.space_group_name_H-M   'P 1'
#
loop_
_entity.id
_entity.type
_entity.pdbx_description
1 polymer ?
#
loop_
_entity_poly.entity_id
_entity_poly.type
_entity_poly.pdbx_seq_one_letter_code
_entity_poly.pdbx_strand_id
1 'polypeptide(L)'
;LDNAATPLGLKAMEQLQELNPKKDTATNPMIMFLVLNTSGLTLIPVSIMVYRAQMGAAQPTDIFVPILLATFCSTLAGIVVTSLYQRINLFNRTMLLTLGGMCAVVAAIIWGFAQMDKTQMGVVSTSVANILLMTIIVAFILAGMRRKVNVYDAFIEGAKDGFSTAVRIIPYLVAILVGIGVFRASGAMDIIISGVKSLVEASGCNADFVGALPTALMKPLSGSG
;
A
#
# COMPACT_ATOMS: atom_id res chain seq x y z
N LEU A 1 -3.14 -9.03 -4.54
CA LEU A 1 -1.82 -8.39 -4.50
C LEU A 1 -1.53 -7.80 -3.12
N ASP A 2 -2.53 -7.25 -2.42
CA ASP A 2 -2.34 -6.58 -1.13
C ASP A 2 -1.66 -7.50 -0.09
N ASN A 3 -2.14 -8.73 0.04
CA ASN A 3 -1.58 -9.69 1.01
C ASN A 3 -0.19 -10.24 0.61
N ALA A 4 0.19 -10.15 -0.65
CA ALA A 4 1.50 -10.57 -1.13
C ALA A 4 2.58 -9.49 -0.93
N ALA A 5 2.20 -8.24 -0.69
CA ALA A 5 3.12 -7.12 -0.53
C ALA A 5 3.99 -7.30 0.73
N THR A 6 3.42 -7.76 1.83
CA THR A 6 4.15 -7.94 3.09
C THR A 6 5.30 -8.96 3.00
N PRO A 7 5.11 -10.21 2.52
CA PRO A 7 6.20 -11.15 2.33
C PRO A 7 7.29 -10.64 1.37
N LEU A 8 6.89 -10.02 0.26
CA LEU A 8 7.83 -9.47 -0.71
C LEU A 8 8.61 -8.29 -0.14
N GLY A 9 7.95 -7.41 0.61
CA GLY A 9 8.57 -6.28 1.28
C GLY A 9 9.59 -6.71 2.33
N LEU A 10 9.29 -7.75 3.12
CA LEU A 10 10.23 -8.31 4.09
C LEU A 10 11.45 -8.91 3.41
N LYS A 11 11.26 -9.69 2.34
CA LYS A 11 12.39 -10.27 1.60
C LYS A 11 13.27 -9.18 0.97
N ALA A 12 12.68 -8.14 0.42
CA ALA A 12 13.43 -6.99 -0.08
C ALA A 12 14.19 -6.25 1.04
N MET A 13 13.58 -6.11 2.23
CA MET A 13 14.24 -5.51 3.38
C MET A 13 15.39 -6.37 3.90
N GLU A 14 15.27 -7.70 3.91
CA GLU A 14 16.35 -8.63 4.24
C GLU A 14 17.55 -8.43 3.29
N GLN A 15 17.31 -8.33 1.98
CA GLN A 15 18.36 -8.06 0.98
C GLN A 15 19.03 -6.70 1.18
N LEU A 16 18.25 -5.65 1.50
CA LEU A 16 18.79 -4.35 1.84
C LEU A 16 19.63 -4.40 3.13
N GLN A 17 19.23 -5.22 4.09
CA GLN A 17 19.98 -5.43 5.33
C GLN A 17 21.31 -6.18 5.11
N GLU A 18 21.39 -7.08 4.13
CA GLU A 18 22.65 -7.72 3.76
C GLU A 18 23.69 -6.70 3.27
N LEU A 19 23.23 -5.68 2.52
CA LEU A 19 24.06 -4.60 2.00
C LEU A 19 24.36 -3.52 3.05
N ASN A 20 23.71 -3.57 4.21
CA ASN A 20 23.84 -2.55 5.24
C ASN A 20 25.16 -2.73 6.02
N PRO A 21 26.07 -1.73 6.04
CA PRO A 21 27.33 -1.79 6.78
C PRO A 21 27.13 -1.73 8.30
N LYS A 22 26.03 -1.12 8.78
CA LYS A 22 25.70 -1.00 10.20
C LYS A 22 24.42 -1.74 10.51
N LYS A 23 24.54 -2.99 10.99
CA LYS A 23 23.39 -3.89 11.18
C LYS A 23 22.33 -3.37 12.15
N ASP A 24 22.69 -2.51 13.07
CA ASP A 24 21.81 -1.96 14.13
C ASP A 24 21.09 -0.66 13.71
N THR A 25 21.38 -0.12 12.53
CA THR A 25 20.83 1.17 12.09
C THR A 25 20.32 1.05 10.66
N ALA A 26 19.07 1.43 10.43
CA ALA A 26 18.50 1.44 9.09
C ALA A 26 19.21 2.45 8.18
N THR A 27 19.52 2.03 6.95
CA THR A 27 20.08 2.94 5.94
C THR A 27 19.00 3.80 5.30
N ASN A 28 19.40 4.91 4.67
CA ASN A 28 18.48 5.80 3.96
C ASN A 28 17.60 5.07 2.91
N PRO A 29 18.14 4.16 2.07
CA PRO A 29 17.29 3.35 1.18
C PRO A 29 16.27 2.49 1.91
N MET A 30 16.62 1.90 3.06
CA MET A 30 15.69 1.09 3.86
C MET A 30 14.55 1.94 4.41
N ILE A 31 14.84 3.14 4.92
CA ILE A 31 13.84 4.09 5.42
C ILE A 31 12.90 4.51 4.28
N MET A 32 13.44 4.90 3.12
CA MET A 32 12.63 5.29 1.97
C MET A 32 11.76 4.13 1.47
N PHE A 33 12.33 2.92 1.39
CA PHE A 33 11.59 1.72 1.01
C PHE A 33 10.42 1.45 1.97
N LEU A 34 10.65 1.55 3.29
CA LEU A 34 9.63 1.35 4.30
C LEU A 34 8.51 2.39 4.17
N VAL A 35 8.86 3.67 3.98
CA VAL A 35 7.88 4.76 3.80
C VAL A 35 7.02 4.53 2.56
N LEU A 36 7.62 4.15 1.43
CA LEU A 36 6.89 3.85 0.21
C LEU A 36 5.92 2.67 0.37
N ASN A 37 6.35 1.61 1.06
CA ASN A 37 5.47 0.47 1.36
C ASN A 37 4.32 0.84 2.30
N THR A 38 4.61 1.61 3.35
CA THR A 38 3.60 2.02 4.35
C THR A 38 2.60 3.02 3.78
N SER A 39 3.02 3.91 2.87
CA SER A 39 2.12 4.88 2.22
C SER A 39 1.11 4.22 1.28
N GLY A 40 1.45 3.05 0.71
CA GLY A 40 0.53 2.16 0.05
C GLY A 40 -0.22 2.77 -1.15
N LEU A 41 0.49 3.37 -2.13
CA LEU A 41 -0.15 3.91 -3.33
C LEU A 41 -1.00 2.83 -4.02
N THR A 42 -2.30 3.02 -4.00
CA THR A 42 -3.27 2.07 -4.55
C THR A 42 -3.79 2.60 -5.89
N LEU A 43 -3.26 2.09 -7.00
CA LEU A 43 -3.70 2.49 -8.33
C LEU A 43 -5.08 1.93 -8.67
N ILE A 44 -5.37 0.71 -8.26
CA ILE A 44 -6.65 0.02 -8.53
C ILE A 44 -7.09 -0.73 -7.27
N PRO A 45 -8.03 -0.20 -6.47
CA PRO A 45 -8.47 -0.77 -5.19
C PRO A 45 -9.48 -1.91 -5.37
N VAL A 46 -9.13 -2.96 -6.15
CA VAL A 46 -10.05 -4.06 -6.49
C VAL A 46 -10.58 -4.76 -5.25
N SER A 47 -9.72 -5.08 -4.29
CA SER A 47 -10.11 -5.81 -3.07
C SER A 47 -11.19 -5.06 -2.29
N ILE A 48 -11.04 -3.76 -2.13
CA ILE A 48 -12.00 -2.92 -1.40
C ILE A 48 -13.33 -2.82 -2.16
N MET A 49 -13.28 -2.67 -3.48
CA MET A 49 -14.50 -2.66 -4.31
C MET A 49 -15.24 -3.99 -4.23
N VAL A 50 -14.53 -5.12 -4.24
CA VAL A 50 -15.13 -6.46 -4.09
C VAL A 50 -15.78 -6.63 -2.72
N TYR A 51 -15.09 -6.24 -1.63
CA TYR A 51 -15.68 -6.29 -0.28
C TYR A 51 -16.93 -5.42 -0.16
N ARG A 52 -16.91 -4.22 -0.71
CA ARG A 52 -18.09 -3.36 -0.74
C ARG A 52 -19.25 -3.97 -1.51
N ALA A 53 -18.97 -4.62 -2.65
CA ALA A 53 -19.98 -5.34 -3.41
C ALA A 53 -20.58 -6.52 -2.62
N GLN A 54 -19.73 -7.30 -1.94
CA GLN A 54 -20.16 -8.42 -1.08
C GLN A 54 -21.00 -7.96 0.11
N MET A 55 -20.73 -6.77 0.64
CA MET A 55 -21.49 -6.15 1.73
C MET A 55 -22.78 -5.45 1.23
N GLY A 56 -23.12 -5.55 -0.03
CA GLY A 56 -24.36 -4.98 -0.59
C GLY A 56 -24.31 -3.47 -0.82
N ALA A 57 -23.13 -2.86 -0.98
CA ALA A 57 -23.04 -1.45 -1.33
C ALA A 57 -23.71 -1.20 -2.70
N ALA A 58 -24.56 -0.17 -2.77
CA ALA A 58 -25.26 0.19 -3.99
C ALA A 58 -24.31 0.57 -5.15
N GLN A 59 -23.18 1.17 -4.82
CA GLN A 59 -22.15 1.56 -5.79
C GLN A 59 -20.75 1.25 -5.21
N PRO A 60 -20.25 0.01 -5.41
CA PRO A 60 -18.95 -0.40 -4.85
C PRO A 60 -17.74 0.39 -5.36
N THR A 61 -17.87 0.98 -6.57
CA THR A 61 -16.78 1.65 -7.29
C THR A 61 -16.66 3.15 -7.01
N ASP A 62 -17.59 3.76 -6.30
CA ASP A 62 -17.60 5.21 -6.02
C ASP A 62 -16.41 5.68 -5.17
N ILE A 63 -15.77 4.76 -4.43
CA ILE A 63 -14.59 5.06 -3.63
C ILE A 63 -13.26 4.99 -4.41
N PHE A 64 -13.30 4.65 -5.70
CA PHE A 64 -12.08 4.48 -6.50
C PHE A 64 -11.21 5.75 -6.52
N VAL A 65 -11.79 6.86 -6.95
CA VAL A 65 -11.06 8.14 -7.04
C VAL A 65 -10.63 8.66 -5.66
N PRO A 66 -11.50 8.66 -4.63
CA PRO A 66 -11.07 9.01 -3.27
C PRO A 66 -9.90 8.20 -2.75
N ILE A 67 -9.88 6.87 -2.93
CA ILE A 67 -8.77 6.03 -2.50
C ILE A 67 -7.49 6.35 -3.27
N LEU A 68 -7.59 6.46 -4.59
CA LEU A 68 -6.44 6.81 -5.43
C LEU A 68 -5.81 8.14 -5.01
N LEU A 69 -6.63 9.17 -4.81
CA LEU A 69 -6.16 10.49 -4.37
C LEU A 69 -5.57 10.46 -2.97
N ALA A 70 -6.24 9.82 -2.01
CA ALA A 70 -5.77 9.75 -0.63
C ALA A 70 -4.43 9.01 -0.53
N THR A 71 -4.31 7.85 -1.19
CA THR A 71 -3.05 7.07 -1.19
C THR A 71 -1.94 7.76 -1.97
N PHE A 72 -2.28 8.49 -3.03
CA PHE A 72 -1.34 9.32 -3.76
C PHE A 72 -0.80 10.46 -2.91
N CYS A 73 -1.67 11.22 -2.22
CA CYS A 73 -1.26 12.29 -1.30
C CYS A 73 -0.40 11.74 -0.16
N SER A 74 -0.76 10.57 0.41
CA SER A 74 0.02 9.90 1.43
C SER A 74 1.43 9.56 0.92
N THR A 75 1.55 9.00 -0.27
CA THR A 75 2.83 8.65 -0.88
C THR A 75 3.68 9.88 -1.19
N LEU A 76 3.06 10.93 -1.74
CA LEU A 76 3.75 12.21 -1.96
C LEU A 76 4.29 12.80 -0.66
N ALA A 77 3.45 12.87 0.37
CA ALA A 77 3.86 13.37 1.69
C ALA A 77 5.01 12.52 2.26
N GLY A 78 4.91 11.20 2.17
CA GLY A 78 5.96 10.29 2.61
C GLY A 78 7.28 10.52 1.89
N ILE A 79 7.27 10.62 0.57
CA ILE A 79 8.49 10.90 -0.23
C ILE A 79 9.07 12.27 0.13
N VAL A 80 8.26 13.32 0.20
CA VAL A 80 8.72 14.67 0.50
C VAL A 80 9.33 14.74 1.89
N VAL A 81 8.62 14.26 2.93
CA VAL A 81 9.11 14.30 4.32
C VAL A 81 10.39 13.48 4.47
N THR A 82 10.43 12.27 3.89
CA THR A 82 11.64 11.43 3.96
C THR A 82 12.81 12.04 3.21
N SER A 83 12.57 12.63 2.04
CA SER A 83 13.60 13.30 1.25
C SER A 83 14.16 14.52 1.99
N LEU A 84 13.32 15.30 2.67
CA LEU A 84 13.75 16.41 3.51
C LEU A 84 14.60 15.91 4.70
N TYR A 85 14.15 14.86 5.38
CA TYR A 85 14.89 14.25 6.48
C TYR A 85 16.27 13.72 6.04
N GLN A 86 16.32 13.06 4.90
CA GLN A 86 17.53 12.49 4.31
C GLN A 86 18.39 13.53 3.57
N ARG A 87 17.95 14.80 3.51
CA ARG A 87 18.59 15.89 2.77
C ARG A 87 18.79 15.57 1.28
N ILE A 88 17.84 14.84 0.70
CA ILE A 88 17.82 14.56 -0.74
C ILE A 88 17.30 15.82 -1.45
N ASN A 89 18.00 16.25 -2.49
CA ASN A 89 17.55 17.37 -3.30
C ASN A 89 16.33 16.96 -4.14
N LEU A 90 15.15 17.48 -3.77
CA LEU A 90 13.88 17.22 -4.47
C LEU A 90 13.89 17.75 -5.92
N PHE A 91 14.71 18.74 -6.23
CA PHE A 91 14.86 19.30 -7.58
C PHE A 91 15.88 18.53 -8.44
N ASN A 92 16.39 17.41 -7.97
CA ASN A 92 17.22 16.53 -8.79
C ASN A 92 16.38 15.97 -9.95
N ARG A 93 16.98 15.88 -11.14
CA ARG A 93 16.33 15.36 -12.35
C ARG A 93 15.63 14.02 -12.13
N THR A 94 16.24 13.11 -11.38
CA THR A 94 15.65 11.80 -11.05
C THR A 94 14.39 11.96 -10.20
N MET A 95 14.44 12.79 -9.15
CA MET A 95 13.27 13.02 -8.28
C MET A 95 12.15 13.74 -9.04
N LEU A 96 12.46 14.75 -9.84
CA LEU A 96 11.47 15.43 -10.67
C LEU A 96 10.81 14.49 -11.67
N LEU A 97 11.58 13.63 -12.33
CA LEU A 97 11.04 12.63 -13.26
C LEU A 97 10.17 11.60 -12.53
N THR A 98 10.56 11.14 -11.35
CA THR A 98 9.79 10.17 -10.56
C THR A 98 8.48 10.80 -10.06
N LEU A 99 8.55 11.96 -9.42
CA LEU A 99 7.36 12.65 -8.91
C LEU A 99 6.45 13.12 -10.05
N GLY A 100 7.02 13.71 -11.10
CA GLY A 100 6.29 14.15 -12.28
C GLY A 100 5.65 12.98 -13.03
N GLY A 101 6.37 11.87 -13.19
CA GLY A 101 5.84 10.65 -13.80
C GLY A 101 4.68 10.07 -12.98
N MET A 102 4.82 10.01 -11.64
CA MET A 102 3.77 9.55 -10.75
C MET A 102 2.52 10.45 -10.83
N CYS A 103 2.71 11.78 -10.81
CA CYS A 103 1.61 12.73 -11.00
C CYS A 103 0.92 12.55 -12.36
N ALA A 104 1.71 12.38 -13.43
CA ALA A 104 1.17 12.18 -14.77
C ALA A 104 0.36 10.87 -14.89
N VAL A 105 0.84 9.78 -14.30
CA VAL A 105 0.11 8.50 -14.28
C VAL A 105 -1.21 8.62 -13.52
N VAL A 106 -1.20 9.23 -12.33
CA VAL A 106 -2.42 9.43 -11.55
C VAL A 106 -3.40 10.35 -12.26
N ALA A 107 -2.91 11.45 -12.84
CA ALA A 107 -3.74 12.35 -13.64
C ALA A 107 -4.36 11.65 -14.86
N ALA A 108 -3.60 10.82 -15.57
CA ALA A 108 -4.09 10.04 -16.71
C ALA A 108 -5.16 9.02 -16.28
N ILE A 109 -4.98 8.35 -15.14
CA ILE A 109 -5.97 7.42 -14.57
C ILE A 109 -7.25 8.18 -14.24
N ILE A 110 -7.16 9.29 -13.51
CA ILE A 110 -8.32 10.10 -13.13
C ILE A 110 -9.05 10.60 -14.37
N TRP A 111 -8.30 11.13 -15.35
CA TRP A 111 -8.89 11.63 -16.60
C TRP A 111 -9.58 10.51 -17.39
N GLY A 112 -8.96 9.33 -17.50
CA GLY A 112 -9.55 8.17 -18.17
C GLY A 112 -10.84 7.70 -17.50
N PHE A 113 -10.84 7.61 -16.17
CA PHE A 113 -12.02 7.17 -15.41
C PHE A 113 -13.12 8.24 -15.32
N ALA A 114 -12.78 9.53 -15.40
CA ALA A 114 -13.77 10.61 -15.45
C ALA A 114 -14.66 10.56 -16.70
N GLN A 115 -14.22 9.89 -17.76
CA GLN A 115 -14.97 9.69 -19.00
C GLN A 115 -15.90 8.47 -18.97
N MET A 116 -15.84 7.66 -17.90
CA MET A 116 -16.53 6.38 -17.81
C MET A 116 -17.73 6.46 -16.85
N ASP A 117 -18.77 5.69 -17.14
CA ASP A 117 -19.86 5.46 -16.19
C ASP A 117 -19.36 4.55 -15.04
N LYS A 118 -19.98 4.65 -13.86
CA LYS A 118 -19.58 3.93 -12.64
C LYS A 118 -19.54 2.41 -12.82
N THR A 119 -20.45 1.86 -13.62
CA THR A 119 -20.49 0.43 -13.95
C THR A 119 -19.29 0.04 -14.81
N GLN A 120 -18.99 0.84 -15.83
CA GLN A 120 -17.83 0.64 -16.69
C GLN A 120 -16.51 0.76 -15.92
N MET A 121 -16.41 1.69 -14.97
CA MET A 121 -15.26 1.85 -14.10
C MET A 121 -14.94 0.55 -13.34
N GLY A 122 -15.95 -0.12 -12.77
CA GLY A 122 -15.77 -1.40 -12.08
C GLY A 122 -15.28 -2.51 -12.99
N VAL A 123 -15.88 -2.66 -14.16
CA VAL A 123 -15.50 -3.68 -15.15
C VAL A 123 -14.08 -3.44 -15.66
N VAL A 124 -13.76 -2.21 -16.05
CA VAL A 124 -12.44 -1.85 -16.56
C VAL A 124 -11.37 -2.04 -15.50
N SER A 125 -11.60 -1.59 -14.26
CA SER A 125 -10.65 -1.75 -13.14
C SER A 125 -10.33 -3.22 -12.89
N THR A 126 -11.36 -4.07 -12.82
CA THR A 126 -11.19 -5.51 -12.60
C THR A 126 -10.47 -6.17 -13.78
N SER A 127 -10.84 -5.83 -15.01
CA SER A 127 -10.22 -6.36 -16.21
C SER A 127 -8.74 -5.97 -16.31
N VAL A 128 -8.42 -4.70 -16.07
CA VAL A 128 -7.04 -4.20 -16.08
C VAL A 128 -6.20 -4.90 -15.00
N ALA A 129 -6.73 -5.06 -13.79
CA ALA A 129 -6.03 -5.75 -12.71
C ALA A 129 -5.76 -7.23 -13.05
N ASN A 130 -6.74 -7.93 -13.61
CA ASN A 130 -6.60 -9.34 -14.01
C ASN A 130 -5.61 -9.50 -15.18
N ILE A 131 -5.68 -8.63 -16.19
CA ILE A 131 -4.75 -8.63 -17.33
C ILE A 131 -3.32 -8.33 -16.84
N LEU A 132 -3.15 -7.34 -15.97
CA LEU A 132 -1.85 -6.99 -15.40
C LEU A 132 -1.26 -8.18 -14.62
N LEU A 133 -2.05 -8.80 -13.75
CA LEU A 133 -1.61 -9.96 -12.97
C LEU A 133 -1.20 -11.11 -13.88
N MET A 134 -2.03 -11.45 -14.87
CA MET A 134 -1.74 -12.52 -15.82
C MET A 134 -0.49 -12.20 -16.64
N THR A 135 -0.35 -10.96 -17.09
CA THR A 135 0.83 -10.51 -17.85
C THR A 135 2.11 -10.66 -17.03
N ILE A 136 2.11 -10.31 -15.75
CA ILE A 136 3.27 -10.47 -14.86
C ILE A 136 3.62 -11.95 -14.73
N ILE A 137 2.65 -12.82 -14.48
CA ILE A 137 2.88 -14.27 -14.34
C ILE A 137 3.48 -14.84 -15.65
N VAL A 138 2.87 -14.54 -16.78
CA VAL A 138 3.34 -15.02 -18.09
C VAL A 138 4.73 -14.46 -18.40
N ALA A 139 4.99 -13.18 -18.10
CA ALA A 139 6.30 -12.56 -18.32
C ALA A 139 7.42 -13.28 -17.53
N PHE A 140 7.18 -13.62 -16.26
CA PHE A 140 8.15 -14.39 -15.46
C PHE A 140 8.38 -15.78 -16.02
N ILE A 141 7.33 -16.49 -16.44
CA ILE A 141 7.44 -17.81 -17.06
C ILE A 141 8.27 -17.72 -18.34
N LEU A 142 7.95 -16.79 -19.23
CA LEU A 142 8.68 -16.58 -20.49
C LEU A 142 10.13 -16.17 -20.26
N ALA A 143 10.39 -15.30 -19.28
CA ALA A 143 11.76 -14.91 -18.93
C ALA A 143 12.56 -16.09 -18.40
N GLY A 144 12.00 -16.95 -17.57
CA GLY A 144 12.60 -18.19 -17.09
C GLY A 144 12.93 -19.15 -18.23
N MET A 145 11.97 -19.37 -19.13
CA MET A 145 12.16 -20.21 -20.32
C MET A 145 13.29 -19.67 -21.23
N ARG A 146 13.32 -18.35 -21.48
CA ARG A 146 14.40 -17.73 -22.29
C ARG A 146 15.78 -17.91 -21.66
N ARG A 147 15.85 -17.93 -20.33
CA ARG A 147 17.10 -18.16 -19.60
C ARG A 147 17.40 -19.64 -19.35
N LYS A 148 16.59 -20.55 -19.90
CA LYS A 148 16.72 -22.01 -19.75
C LYS A 148 16.71 -22.45 -18.27
N VAL A 149 15.98 -21.74 -17.43
CA VAL A 149 15.75 -22.13 -16.04
C VAL A 149 14.59 -23.13 -16.02
N ASN A 150 14.69 -24.17 -15.19
CA ASN A 150 13.53 -25.03 -14.91
C ASN A 150 12.48 -24.21 -14.13
N VAL A 151 11.48 -23.72 -14.86
CA VAL A 151 10.46 -22.80 -14.32
C VAL A 151 9.64 -23.47 -13.22
N TYR A 152 9.37 -24.78 -13.34
CA TYR A 152 8.62 -25.52 -12.34
C TYR A 152 9.38 -25.62 -11.01
N ASP A 153 10.62 -26.04 -11.04
CA ASP A 153 11.45 -26.16 -9.84
C ASP A 153 11.70 -24.80 -9.18
N ALA A 154 11.98 -23.77 -9.99
CA ALA A 154 12.13 -22.40 -9.50
C ALA A 154 10.85 -21.87 -8.86
N PHE A 155 9.67 -22.21 -9.41
CA PHE A 155 8.38 -21.85 -8.80
C PHE A 155 8.18 -22.56 -7.45
N ILE A 156 8.46 -23.87 -7.38
CA ILE A 156 8.32 -24.65 -6.14
C ILE A 156 9.27 -24.14 -5.06
N GLU A 157 10.49 -23.82 -5.40
CA GLU A 157 11.47 -23.24 -4.48
C GLU A 157 11.01 -21.88 -3.95
N GLY A 158 10.59 -20.99 -4.85
CA GLY A 158 10.03 -19.70 -4.47
C GLY A 158 8.75 -19.80 -3.63
N ALA A 159 7.90 -20.79 -3.90
CA ALA A 159 6.69 -21.04 -3.10
C ALA A 159 7.03 -21.52 -1.68
N LYS A 160 8.04 -22.39 -1.52
CA LYS A 160 8.54 -22.83 -0.20
C LYS A 160 9.10 -21.65 0.60
N ASP A 161 9.88 -20.79 -0.04
CA ASP A 161 10.42 -19.57 0.56
C ASP A 161 9.31 -18.61 1.01
N GLY A 162 8.30 -18.41 0.15
CA GLY A 162 7.13 -17.59 0.45
C GLY A 162 6.33 -18.12 1.62
N PHE A 163 6.12 -19.45 1.68
CA PHE A 163 5.43 -20.10 2.80
C PHE A 163 6.22 -19.93 4.11
N SER A 164 7.53 -20.18 4.09
CA SER A 164 8.40 -19.99 5.25
C SER A 164 8.33 -18.55 5.78
N THR A 165 8.34 -17.56 4.87
CA THR A 165 8.20 -16.15 5.22
C THR A 165 6.83 -15.87 5.83
N ALA A 166 5.75 -16.41 5.25
CA ALA A 166 4.40 -16.25 5.79
C ALA A 166 4.26 -16.80 7.21
N VAL A 167 4.79 -18.00 7.47
CA VAL A 167 4.78 -18.61 8.82
C VAL A 167 5.56 -17.74 9.82
N ARG A 168 6.69 -17.18 9.43
CA ARG A 168 7.49 -16.29 10.29
C ARG A 168 6.75 -15.02 10.70
N ILE A 169 5.87 -14.50 9.83
CA ILE A 169 5.13 -13.25 10.07
C ILE A 169 3.93 -13.46 10.99
N ILE A 170 3.29 -14.63 10.96
CA ILE A 170 2.05 -14.90 11.70
C ILE A 170 2.11 -14.48 13.18
N PRO A 171 3.15 -14.81 13.97
CA PRO A 171 3.21 -14.40 15.38
C PRO A 171 3.17 -12.88 15.58
N TYR A 172 3.86 -12.14 14.71
CA TYR A 172 3.88 -10.67 14.77
C TYR A 172 2.52 -10.08 14.42
N LEU A 173 1.86 -10.61 13.38
CA LEU A 173 0.51 -10.17 13.00
C LEU A 173 -0.50 -10.46 14.13
N VAL A 174 -0.44 -11.65 14.73
CA VAL A 174 -1.31 -11.98 15.87
C VAL A 174 -1.06 -11.04 17.04
N ALA A 175 0.20 -10.77 17.39
CA ALA A 175 0.54 -9.85 18.48
C ALA A 175 0.01 -8.42 18.21
N ILE A 176 0.16 -7.92 16.99
CA ILE A 176 -0.34 -6.60 16.59
C ILE A 176 -1.87 -6.57 16.65
N LEU A 177 -2.56 -7.59 16.10
CA LEU A 177 -4.02 -7.65 16.10
C LEU A 177 -4.60 -7.74 17.51
N VAL A 178 -3.95 -8.51 18.40
CA VAL A 178 -4.32 -8.56 19.82
C VAL A 178 -4.10 -7.20 20.48
N GLY A 179 -2.95 -6.55 20.23
CA GLY A 179 -2.67 -5.20 20.74
C GLY A 179 -3.71 -4.18 20.29
N ILE A 180 -4.09 -4.19 19.02
CA ILE A 180 -5.16 -3.35 18.46
C ILE A 180 -6.50 -3.67 19.15
N GLY A 181 -6.82 -4.95 19.34
CA GLY A 181 -8.03 -5.40 20.02
C GLY A 181 -8.12 -4.86 21.45
N VAL A 182 -7.05 -4.98 22.22
CA VAL A 182 -6.95 -4.45 23.59
C VAL A 182 -7.06 -2.92 23.58
N PHE A 183 -6.39 -2.23 22.67
CA PHE A 183 -6.44 -0.77 22.56
C PHE A 183 -7.86 -0.26 22.26
N ARG A 184 -8.61 -0.98 21.41
CA ARG A 184 -10.04 -0.67 21.16
C ARG A 184 -10.89 -0.98 22.37
N ALA A 185 -10.73 -2.16 22.99
CA ALA A 185 -11.54 -2.59 24.12
C ALA A 185 -11.32 -1.74 25.39
N SER A 186 -10.14 -1.13 25.54
CA SER A 186 -9.80 -0.24 26.65
C SER A 186 -10.51 1.13 26.58
N GLY A 187 -11.15 1.48 25.47
CA GLY A 187 -11.71 2.82 25.24
C GLY A 187 -10.66 3.91 24.96
N ALA A 188 -9.38 3.61 24.97
CA ALA A 188 -8.32 4.58 24.70
C ALA A 188 -8.42 5.20 23.29
N MET A 189 -8.88 4.41 22.32
CA MET A 189 -9.16 4.87 20.97
C MET A 189 -10.23 5.97 20.97
N ASP A 190 -11.32 5.77 21.70
CA ASP A 190 -12.45 6.72 21.76
C ASP A 190 -12.04 8.05 22.41
N ILE A 191 -11.16 7.99 23.41
CA ILE A 191 -10.59 9.18 24.07
C ILE A 191 -9.75 9.98 23.05
N ILE A 192 -8.91 9.33 22.27
CA ILE A 192 -8.09 9.99 21.23
C ILE A 192 -8.99 10.62 20.17
N ILE A 193 -9.98 9.86 19.69
CA ILE A 193 -10.91 10.33 18.65
C ILE A 193 -11.70 11.54 19.15
N SER A 194 -12.26 11.47 20.36
CA SER A 194 -13.02 12.58 20.92
C SER A 194 -12.15 13.80 21.14
N GLY A 195 -10.91 13.64 21.61
CA GLY A 195 -9.95 14.74 21.75
C GLY A 195 -9.63 15.41 20.42
N VAL A 196 -9.33 14.62 19.39
CA VAL A 196 -9.06 15.17 18.04
C VAL A 196 -10.31 15.84 17.47
N LYS A 197 -11.48 15.22 17.65
CA LYS A 197 -12.75 15.79 17.19
C LYS A 197 -12.99 17.16 17.79
N SER A 198 -12.84 17.29 19.10
CA SER A 198 -13.00 18.56 19.81
C SER A 198 -12.03 19.64 19.30
N LEU A 199 -10.78 19.27 19.04
CA LEU A 199 -9.77 20.21 18.49
C LEU A 199 -10.12 20.68 17.07
N VAL A 200 -10.59 19.77 16.22
CA VAL A 200 -10.99 20.08 14.84
C VAL A 200 -12.24 20.97 14.83
N GLU A 201 -13.25 20.66 15.64
CA GLU A 201 -14.45 21.47 15.78
C GLU A 201 -14.15 22.86 16.34
N ALA A 202 -13.22 22.97 17.30
CA ALA A 202 -12.77 24.25 17.83
C ALA A 202 -12.04 25.11 16.77
N SER A 203 -11.44 24.50 15.77
CA SER A 203 -10.82 25.20 14.62
C SER A 203 -11.82 25.63 13.54
N GLY A 204 -13.12 25.32 13.70
CA GLY A 204 -14.16 25.62 12.70
C GLY A 204 -14.17 24.71 11.47
N CYS A 205 -13.43 23.60 11.50
CA CYS A 205 -13.38 22.63 10.42
C CYS A 205 -14.41 21.51 10.60
N ASN A 206 -14.85 20.91 9.48
CA ASN A 206 -15.71 19.73 9.52
C ASN A 206 -14.92 18.54 10.11
N ALA A 207 -15.48 17.89 11.14
CA ALA A 207 -14.85 16.78 11.84
C ALA A 207 -15.28 15.39 11.34
N ASP A 208 -16.01 15.27 10.23
CA ASP A 208 -16.49 13.98 9.70
C ASP A 208 -15.36 12.99 9.41
N PHE A 209 -14.19 13.48 8.98
CA PHE A 209 -13.02 12.65 8.71
C PHE A 209 -12.42 12.00 9.97
N VAL A 210 -12.69 12.57 11.16
CA VAL A 210 -12.14 12.06 12.43
C VAL A 210 -12.63 10.65 12.71
N GLY A 211 -13.83 10.29 12.22
CA GLY A 211 -14.36 8.93 12.29
C GLY A 211 -13.52 7.89 11.53
N ALA A 212 -12.70 8.31 10.57
CA ALA A 212 -11.78 7.43 9.82
C ALA A 212 -10.41 7.25 10.50
N LEU A 213 -10.07 8.05 11.52
CA LEU A 213 -8.78 7.98 12.21
C LEU A 213 -8.44 6.60 12.78
N PRO A 214 -9.36 5.83 13.38
CA PRO A 214 -9.06 4.47 13.85
C PRO A 214 -8.51 3.60 12.74
N THR A 215 -9.11 3.66 11.56
CA THR A 215 -8.66 2.90 10.39
C THR A 215 -7.30 3.39 9.89
N ALA A 216 -7.10 4.72 9.84
CA ALA A 216 -5.85 5.32 9.40
C ALA A 216 -4.67 4.98 10.33
N LEU A 217 -4.90 4.93 11.66
CA LEU A 217 -3.88 4.57 12.64
C LEU A 217 -3.58 3.07 12.66
N MET A 218 -4.61 2.23 12.46
CA MET A 218 -4.46 0.78 12.57
C MET A 218 -4.01 0.11 11.27
N LYS A 219 -4.35 0.66 10.12
CA LYS A 219 -4.01 0.06 8.82
C LYS A 219 -2.51 -0.19 8.64
N PRO A 220 -1.60 0.77 8.91
CA PRO A 220 -0.15 0.54 8.81
C PRO A 220 0.36 -0.56 9.76
N LEU A 221 -0.33 -0.77 10.89
CA LEU A 221 0.04 -1.74 11.91
C LEU A 221 -0.53 -3.14 11.61
N SER A 222 -1.58 -3.24 10.80
CA SER A 222 -2.28 -4.53 10.57
C SER A 222 -1.52 -5.48 9.64
N GLY A 223 -0.48 -5.01 8.94
CA GLY A 223 0.26 -5.81 7.96
C GLY A 223 -0.56 -6.23 6.73
N SER A 224 -1.81 -5.76 6.63
CA SER A 224 -2.65 -5.88 5.44
C SER A 224 -2.55 -4.57 4.65
N GLY A 225 -2.09 -4.66 3.41
CA GLY A 225 -2.00 -3.50 2.54
C GLY A 225 -3.35 -2.87 2.22
#